data_655fb1ea96c80d498235b5d45f371ac0
#
_entry.id   655fb1ea96c80d498235b5d45f371ac0
#
_cell.length_a   1.000
_cell.length_b   1.000
_cell.length_c   1.000
_cell.angle_alpha   90.00
_cell.angle_beta   90.00
_cell.angle_gamma   90.00
#
_symmetry.space_group_name_H-M   'P 1'
#
loop_
_entity.id
_entity.type
_entity.pdbx_description
1 polymer ?
#
loop_
_entity_poly.entity_id
_entity_poly.type
_entity_poly.pdbx_seq_one_letter_code
_entity_poly.pdbx_strand_id
1 'polypeptide(L)'
;YKDAGTAVSDIQLSTTAGQKTVWAVVNGPDLSAIANLSALQAKAVDLADNSLTKTEGFVMAGSASCTVSATGGTAAVTVSRLVSRVALQKVTNSLPSGYGALKIDNVTLINVVGNQNLAGNASISTWYNKMGRKDGGAQADIIDGSTNKASCPSLTFAAPAATVNNGAAHAPTTPHLFYCYPNATSADANGWVSSFTARKTRLVLAATISGTRYYYPVTISTPERNKAYTVELTITGLGSTDPDQPVSKGAITASVTVQNWVAGATYEETI
;
A
#
# COMPACT_ATOMS: atom_id res chain seq x y z
N TYR A 1 -1.44 -29.93 -5.81
CA TYR A 1 -2.47 -28.95 -5.47
C TYR A 1 -3.66 -29.61 -4.80
N LYS A 2 -4.13 -29.01 -3.73
CA LYS A 2 -5.40 -29.36 -3.07
C LYS A 2 -6.11 -28.06 -2.71
N ASP A 3 -7.34 -27.91 -3.16
CA ASP A 3 -8.23 -26.87 -2.69
C ASP A 3 -8.79 -27.32 -1.32
N ALA A 4 -8.52 -26.51 -0.30
CA ALA A 4 -8.97 -26.79 1.07
C ALA A 4 -10.37 -26.20 1.37
N GLY A 5 -10.95 -25.46 0.41
CA GLY A 5 -12.19 -24.72 0.65
C GLY A 5 -11.99 -23.73 1.80
N THR A 6 -12.86 -23.76 2.79
CA THR A 6 -12.79 -22.92 4.00
C THR A 6 -11.98 -23.54 5.14
N ALA A 7 -11.37 -24.72 4.97
CA ALA A 7 -10.59 -25.37 6.02
C ALA A 7 -9.28 -24.61 6.28
N VAL A 8 -8.98 -24.32 7.53
CA VAL A 8 -7.79 -23.58 7.97
C VAL A 8 -6.81 -24.42 8.79
N SER A 9 -7.15 -25.68 9.10
CA SER A 9 -6.32 -26.59 9.87
C SER A 9 -6.47 -28.03 9.39
N ASP A 10 -5.50 -28.88 9.70
CA ASP A 10 -5.51 -30.33 9.49
C ASP A 10 -5.77 -30.79 8.05
N ILE A 11 -5.21 -30.03 7.09
CA ILE A 11 -5.31 -30.35 5.67
C ILE A 11 -4.42 -31.56 5.36
N GLN A 12 -5.04 -32.69 5.01
CA GLN A 12 -4.35 -33.94 4.67
C GLN A 12 -3.91 -33.94 3.20
N LEU A 13 -2.64 -34.21 2.96
CA LEU A 13 -2.05 -34.34 1.63
C LEU A 13 -1.33 -35.67 1.51
N SER A 14 -1.60 -36.42 0.44
CA SER A 14 -0.84 -37.62 0.12
C SER A 14 0.43 -37.24 -0.65
N THR A 15 1.57 -37.78 -0.18
CA THR A 15 2.88 -37.52 -0.82
C THR A 15 3.85 -38.68 -0.52
N THR A 16 5.00 -38.67 -1.20
CA THR A 16 6.11 -39.62 -0.96
C THR A 16 6.96 -39.17 0.24
N ALA A 17 7.65 -40.12 0.88
CA ALA A 17 8.64 -39.84 1.92
C ALA A 17 9.77 -38.93 1.40
N GLY A 18 10.47 -38.24 2.31
CA GLY A 18 11.57 -37.33 2.03
C GLY A 18 11.27 -35.89 2.41
N GLN A 19 12.23 -34.99 2.12
CA GLN A 19 12.03 -33.57 2.35
C GLN A 19 11.00 -32.96 1.39
N LYS A 20 10.09 -32.15 1.93
CA LYS A 20 9.03 -31.45 1.19
C LYS A 20 8.99 -29.98 1.57
N THR A 21 8.60 -29.14 0.62
CA THR A 21 8.21 -27.75 0.88
C THR A 21 6.71 -27.63 0.61
N VAL A 22 5.98 -27.25 1.64
CA VAL A 22 4.52 -27.02 1.57
C VAL A 22 4.28 -25.54 1.39
N TRP A 23 3.48 -25.20 0.40
CA TRP A 23 3.01 -23.84 0.15
C TRP A 23 1.53 -23.74 0.50
N ALA A 24 1.16 -22.66 1.17
CA ALA A 24 -0.22 -22.29 1.42
C ALA A 24 -0.51 -20.92 0.80
N VAL A 25 -1.62 -20.83 0.10
CA VAL A 25 -2.17 -19.59 -0.47
C VAL A 25 -3.60 -19.47 0.00
N VAL A 26 -3.94 -18.32 0.58
CA VAL A 26 -5.27 -18.02 1.10
C VAL A 26 -5.83 -16.83 0.32
N ASN A 27 -7.11 -16.87 -0.02
CA ASN A 27 -7.82 -15.86 -0.81
C ASN A 27 -7.12 -15.56 -2.15
N GLY A 28 -6.38 -16.54 -2.68
CA GLY A 28 -5.60 -16.38 -3.90
C GLY A 28 -6.42 -16.57 -5.18
N PRO A 29 -5.80 -16.31 -6.33
CA PRO A 29 -6.42 -16.64 -7.61
C PRO A 29 -6.55 -18.16 -7.78
N ASP A 30 -7.30 -18.58 -8.80
CA ASP A 30 -7.35 -19.99 -9.18
C ASP A 30 -5.94 -20.50 -9.54
N LEU A 31 -5.55 -21.59 -8.88
CA LEU A 31 -4.25 -22.24 -9.02
C LEU A 31 -4.36 -23.63 -9.67
N SER A 32 -5.55 -24.05 -10.11
CA SER A 32 -5.80 -25.39 -10.66
C SER A 32 -4.93 -25.74 -11.88
N ALA A 33 -4.60 -24.74 -12.68
CA ALA A 33 -3.74 -24.88 -13.86
C ALA A 33 -2.23 -24.77 -13.57
N ILE A 34 -1.82 -24.60 -12.31
CA ILE A 34 -0.40 -24.47 -11.96
C ILE A 34 0.29 -25.85 -11.96
N ALA A 35 1.21 -26.03 -12.87
CA ALA A 35 1.87 -27.32 -13.11
C ALA A 35 3.10 -27.59 -12.20
N ASN A 36 3.75 -26.57 -11.67
CA ASN A 36 4.98 -26.71 -10.89
C ASN A 36 5.22 -25.54 -9.93
N LEU A 37 6.20 -25.71 -9.05
CA LEU A 37 6.55 -24.73 -8.02
C LEU A 37 6.97 -23.36 -8.60
N SER A 38 7.75 -23.35 -9.67
CA SER A 38 8.20 -22.10 -10.29
C SER A 38 7.02 -21.30 -10.83
N ALA A 39 6.04 -21.96 -11.47
CA ALA A 39 4.81 -21.32 -11.93
C ALA A 39 3.97 -20.80 -10.78
N LEU A 40 3.88 -21.53 -9.64
CA LEU A 40 3.22 -21.07 -8.44
C LEU A 40 3.88 -19.80 -7.89
N GLN A 41 5.18 -19.84 -7.74
CA GLN A 41 5.95 -18.70 -7.19
C GLN A 41 5.85 -17.46 -8.09
N ALA A 42 5.81 -17.65 -9.39
CA ALA A 42 5.68 -16.59 -10.39
C ALA A 42 4.25 -16.09 -10.60
N LYS A 43 3.24 -16.75 -10.03
CA LYS A 43 1.83 -16.33 -10.20
C LYS A 43 1.64 -14.93 -9.66
N ALA A 44 1.32 -14.01 -10.56
CA ALA A 44 1.08 -12.60 -10.21
C ALA A 44 -0.34 -12.40 -9.68
N VAL A 45 -0.45 -11.45 -8.76
CA VAL A 45 -1.71 -10.92 -8.22
C VAL A 45 -1.68 -9.41 -8.45
N ASP A 46 -2.70 -8.87 -9.10
CA ASP A 46 -2.85 -7.42 -9.26
C ASP A 46 -3.38 -6.79 -7.97
N LEU A 47 -2.97 -5.55 -7.68
CA LEU A 47 -3.42 -4.82 -6.49
C LEU A 47 -4.92 -4.54 -6.53
N ALA A 48 -5.48 -4.31 -7.72
CA ALA A 48 -6.92 -4.14 -7.89
C ALA A 48 -7.71 -5.39 -7.49
N ASP A 49 -7.08 -6.55 -7.60
CA ASP A 49 -7.63 -7.84 -7.18
C ASP A 49 -7.29 -8.22 -5.73
N ASN A 50 -6.54 -7.39 -5.03
CA ASN A 50 -6.08 -7.64 -3.68
C ASN A 50 -6.34 -6.42 -2.78
N SER A 51 -7.59 -6.05 -2.65
CA SER A 51 -8.05 -4.89 -1.88
C SER A 51 -9.22 -5.27 -0.97
N LEU A 52 -9.57 -4.40 -0.02
CA LEU A 52 -10.72 -4.59 0.89
C LEU A 52 -12.08 -4.67 0.18
N THR A 53 -12.16 -4.29 -1.08
CA THR A 53 -13.41 -4.42 -1.86
C THR A 53 -13.72 -5.86 -2.25
N LYS A 54 -12.78 -6.77 -2.03
CA LYS A 54 -12.99 -8.21 -2.24
C LYS A 54 -13.58 -8.85 -0.99
N THR A 55 -14.65 -9.60 -1.18
CA THR A 55 -15.36 -10.31 -0.11
C THR A 55 -14.51 -11.40 0.56
N GLU A 56 -13.53 -11.95 -0.17
CA GLU A 56 -12.65 -13.00 0.33
C GLU A 56 -11.49 -12.48 1.19
N GLY A 57 -11.25 -11.15 1.17
CA GLY A 57 -10.15 -10.53 1.89
C GLY A 57 -8.82 -10.56 1.12
N PHE A 58 -7.73 -10.23 1.82
CA PHE A 58 -6.40 -10.12 1.20
C PHE A 58 -5.80 -11.48 0.86
N VAL A 59 -5.12 -11.52 -0.30
CA VAL A 59 -4.30 -12.67 -0.68
C VAL A 59 -3.13 -12.80 0.28
N MET A 60 -2.99 -13.99 0.86
CA MET A 60 -1.88 -14.36 1.74
C MET A 60 -1.15 -15.57 1.18
N ALA A 61 0.16 -15.62 1.38
CA ALA A 61 0.96 -16.77 0.97
C ALA A 61 2.10 -17.01 1.96
N GLY A 62 2.51 -18.26 2.05
CA GLY A 62 3.65 -18.70 2.85
C GLY A 62 4.08 -20.10 2.51
N SER A 63 5.23 -20.50 3.02
CA SER A 63 5.73 -21.87 2.86
C SER A 63 6.48 -22.34 4.09
N ALA A 64 6.52 -23.65 4.28
CA ALA A 64 7.34 -24.29 5.29
C ALA A 64 7.92 -25.60 4.75
N SER A 65 9.11 -25.96 5.19
CA SER A 65 9.73 -27.25 4.90
C SER A 65 9.42 -28.26 5.99
N CYS A 66 9.21 -29.53 5.60
CA CYS A 66 9.07 -30.63 6.52
C CYS A 66 9.73 -31.90 5.95
N THR A 67 10.03 -32.84 6.81
CA THR A 67 10.45 -34.19 6.42
C THR A 67 9.27 -35.14 6.60
N VAL A 68 8.90 -35.85 5.54
CA VAL A 68 7.86 -36.87 5.54
C VAL A 68 8.52 -38.22 5.67
N SER A 69 8.15 -39.02 6.71
CA SER A 69 8.56 -40.36 6.92
C SER A 69 7.51 -41.38 6.38
N ALA A 70 7.77 -42.65 6.54
CA ALA A 70 6.79 -43.70 6.21
C ALA A 70 5.48 -43.59 7.03
N THR A 71 5.54 -42.97 8.22
CA THR A 71 4.39 -42.74 9.11
C THR A 71 3.75 -41.36 8.92
N GLY A 72 4.27 -40.55 8.01
CA GLY A 72 3.78 -39.19 7.73
C GLY A 72 4.72 -38.09 8.17
N GLY A 73 4.25 -36.85 8.09
CA GLY A 73 4.94 -35.63 8.50
C GLY A 73 3.96 -34.48 8.63
N THR A 74 4.35 -33.45 9.36
CA THR A 74 3.53 -32.23 9.55
C THR A 74 4.32 -30.99 9.16
N ALA A 75 3.68 -30.05 8.48
CA ALA A 75 4.20 -28.73 8.18
C ALA A 75 3.29 -27.65 8.74
N ALA A 76 3.79 -26.82 9.63
CA ALA A 76 3.11 -25.59 10.07
C ALA A 76 3.49 -24.45 9.13
N VAL A 77 2.55 -24.01 8.28
CA VAL A 77 2.80 -22.94 7.31
C VAL A 77 2.22 -21.63 7.84
N THR A 78 3.08 -20.65 8.08
CA THR A 78 2.66 -19.29 8.38
C THR A 78 2.44 -18.54 7.08
N VAL A 79 1.22 -18.04 6.86
CA VAL A 79 0.89 -17.18 5.72
C VAL A 79 0.91 -15.72 6.13
N SER A 80 1.31 -14.85 5.22
CA SER A 80 1.31 -13.40 5.43
C SER A 80 0.72 -12.69 4.21
N ARG A 81 0.05 -11.56 4.46
CA ARG A 81 -0.55 -10.74 3.40
C ARG A 81 0.52 -10.30 2.40
N LEU A 82 0.19 -10.26 1.12
CA LEU A 82 1.11 -9.76 0.10
C LEU A 82 1.25 -8.24 0.14
N VAL A 83 0.24 -7.55 0.64
CA VAL A 83 0.20 -6.08 0.74
C VAL A 83 0.75 -5.57 2.07
N SER A 84 1.12 -4.30 2.07
CA SER A 84 1.28 -3.44 3.25
C SER A 84 0.09 -2.49 3.37
N ARG A 85 -0.12 -1.94 4.56
CA ARG A 85 -1.16 -0.96 4.89
C ARG A 85 -0.51 0.39 5.21
N VAL A 86 -1.05 1.48 4.66
CA VAL A 86 -0.61 2.86 4.94
C VAL A 86 -1.80 3.69 5.39
N ALA A 87 -1.67 4.44 6.48
CA ALA A 87 -2.71 5.34 6.98
C ALA A 87 -2.13 6.70 7.38
N LEU A 88 -2.82 7.78 7.02
CA LEU A 88 -2.60 9.10 7.60
C LEU A 88 -3.45 9.22 8.87
N GLN A 89 -2.80 9.22 10.02
CA GLN A 89 -3.47 9.20 11.30
C GLN A 89 -3.69 10.59 11.89
N LYS A 90 -2.80 11.55 11.58
CA LYS A 90 -2.88 12.88 12.17
C LYS A 90 -2.27 13.94 11.27
N VAL A 91 -2.91 15.09 11.23
CA VAL A 91 -2.38 16.31 10.61
C VAL A 91 -2.44 17.45 11.63
N THR A 92 -1.30 18.04 11.94
CA THR A 92 -1.20 19.21 12.84
C THR A 92 -0.90 20.45 12.00
N ASN A 93 -1.67 21.50 12.18
CA ASN A 93 -1.42 22.81 11.58
C ASN A 93 -0.56 23.64 12.54
N SER A 94 0.71 23.77 12.24
CA SER A 94 1.70 24.63 12.92
C SER A 94 2.23 25.73 12.00
N LEU A 95 1.44 26.15 11.01
CA LEU A 95 1.76 27.27 10.15
C LEU A 95 1.95 28.56 10.96
N PRO A 96 2.77 29.50 10.50
CA PRO A 96 2.77 30.87 11.06
C PRO A 96 1.35 31.46 11.07
N SER A 97 1.02 32.23 12.09
CA SER A 97 -0.35 32.71 12.34
C SER A 97 -0.99 33.47 11.17
N GLY A 98 -0.18 34.10 10.32
CA GLY A 98 -0.64 34.81 9.12
C GLY A 98 -1.27 33.95 8.03
N TYR A 99 -1.07 32.63 8.04
CA TYR A 99 -1.66 31.72 7.05
C TYR A 99 -3.04 31.20 7.46
N GLY A 100 -3.37 31.23 8.74
CA GLY A 100 -4.68 30.82 9.25
C GLY A 100 -4.92 29.30 9.22
N ALA A 101 -6.14 28.91 8.86
CA ALA A 101 -6.53 27.52 8.81
C ALA A 101 -6.03 26.77 7.57
N LEU A 102 -5.76 25.48 7.75
CA LEU A 102 -5.46 24.53 6.68
C LEU A 102 -6.72 23.71 6.41
N LYS A 103 -7.17 23.65 5.16
CA LYS A 103 -8.26 22.80 4.73
C LYS A 103 -7.68 21.56 4.05
N ILE A 104 -7.94 20.38 4.61
CA ILE A 104 -7.57 19.09 3.99
C ILE A 104 -8.53 18.84 2.82
N ASP A 105 -8.00 18.69 1.60
CA ASP A 105 -8.78 18.42 0.40
C ASP A 105 -8.87 16.92 0.11
N ASN A 106 -7.73 16.24 0.03
CA ASN A 106 -7.67 14.78 -0.12
C ASN A 106 -6.32 14.21 0.36
N VAL A 107 -6.28 12.90 0.43
CA VAL A 107 -5.07 12.09 0.68
C VAL A 107 -4.98 11.03 -0.40
N THR A 108 -3.79 10.85 -0.99
CA THR A 108 -3.58 9.91 -2.10
C THR A 108 -2.28 9.16 -1.93
N LEU A 109 -2.28 7.88 -2.26
CA LEU A 109 -1.06 7.10 -2.39
C LEU A 109 -0.61 7.11 -3.85
N ILE A 110 0.63 7.53 -4.10
CA ILE A 110 1.20 7.68 -5.45
C ILE A 110 2.40 6.77 -5.68
N ASN A 111 2.71 6.50 -6.94
CA ASN A 111 3.81 5.64 -7.38
C ASN A 111 3.70 4.23 -6.75
N VAL A 112 2.54 3.63 -6.87
CA VAL A 112 2.20 2.38 -6.19
C VAL A 112 2.48 1.19 -7.10
N VAL A 113 3.22 0.22 -6.60
CA VAL A 113 3.44 -1.07 -7.28
C VAL A 113 2.10 -1.79 -7.39
N GLY A 114 1.71 -2.12 -8.62
CA GLY A 114 0.39 -2.65 -8.96
C GLY A 114 0.32 -4.17 -9.06
N ASN A 115 1.45 -4.89 -9.10
CA ASN A 115 1.44 -6.34 -9.13
C ASN A 115 2.54 -6.95 -8.25
N GLN A 116 2.27 -8.10 -7.68
CA GLN A 116 3.20 -8.88 -6.89
C GLN A 116 2.97 -10.36 -7.17
N ASN A 117 4.02 -11.18 -7.13
CA ASN A 117 3.86 -12.63 -7.20
C ASN A 117 3.71 -13.26 -5.80
N LEU A 118 3.25 -14.51 -5.76
CA LEU A 118 3.01 -15.22 -4.50
C LEU A 118 4.31 -15.41 -3.68
N ALA A 119 5.47 -15.52 -4.33
CA ALA A 119 6.77 -15.63 -3.65
C ALA A 119 7.29 -14.29 -3.10
N GLY A 120 6.74 -13.17 -3.53
CA GLY A 120 7.20 -11.85 -3.10
C GLY A 120 8.36 -11.25 -3.92
N ASN A 121 8.75 -11.86 -5.04
CA ASN A 121 9.92 -11.50 -5.85
C ASN A 121 9.53 -11.07 -7.27
N ALA A 122 8.54 -10.22 -7.42
CA ALA A 122 8.01 -9.89 -8.74
C ALA A 122 8.93 -9.02 -9.59
N SER A 123 8.93 -9.31 -10.88
CA SER A 123 9.17 -8.27 -11.88
C SER A 123 7.96 -7.34 -11.89
N ILE A 124 8.13 -6.11 -11.44
CA ILE A 124 7.06 -5.13 -11.39
C ILE A 124 6.73 -4.71 -12.83
N SER A 125 5.52 -5.01 -13.28
CA SER A 125 5.03 -4.66 -14.63
C SER A 125 3.90 -3.62 -14.57
N THR A 126 3.21 -3.52 -13.45
CA THR A 126 2.06 -2.63 -13.27
C THR A 126 2.36 -1.60 -12.17
N TRP A 127 1.98 -0.38 -12.44
CA TRP A 127 2.07 0.74 -11.49
C TRP A 127 0.79 1.56 -11.50
N TYR A 128 0.34 1.99 -10.33
CA TYR A 128 -0.81 2.87 -10.16
C TYR A 128 -0.37 4.27 -9.72
N ASN A 129 -1.17 5.27 -10.04
CA ASN A 129 -0.93 6.69 -9.70
C ASN A 129 0.50 7.12 -10.03
N LYS A 130 0.91 6.88 -11.27
CA LYS A 130 2.26 7.19 -11.78
C LYS A 130 2.47 8.69 -11.86
N MET A 131 3.52 9.19 -11.22
CA MET A 131 3.92 10.60 -11.25
C MET A 131 5.17 10.82 -12.09
N GLY A 132 5.54 12.08 -12.32
CA GLY A 132 6.75 12.48 -13.02
C GLY A 132 6.80 12.15 -14.51
N ARG A 133 5.66 12.07 -15.19
CA ARG A 133 5.58 11.82 -16.63
C ARG A 133 4.88 12.95 -17.38
N LYS A 134 5.24 13.13 -18.65
CA LYS A 134 4.64 14.15 -19.54
C LYS A 134 3.53 13.61 -20.44
N ASP A 135 3.35 12.31 -20.48
CA ASP A 135 2.59 11.59 -21.51
C ASP A 135 1.12 11.35 -21.16
N GLY A 136 0.56 12.03 -20.22
CA GLY A 136 -0.86 11.81 -19.95
C GLY A 136 -1.39 12.46 -18.69
N GLY A 137 -2.02 13.59 -18.85
CA GLY A 137 -2.74 14.29 -17.82
C GLY A 137 -1.86 15.02 -16.81
N ALA A 138 -2.43 15.99 -16.16
CA ALA A 138 -1.78 16.70 -15.08
C ALA A 138 -1.68 15.80 -13.84
N GLN A 139 -0.57 15.88 -13.11
CA GLN A 139 -0.40 15.14 -11.86
C GLN A 139 -1.49 15.48 -10.82
N ALA A 140 -1.96 16.73 -10.83
CA ALA A 140 -3.07 17.16 -10.00
C ALA A 140 -4.36 16.36 -10.28
N ASP A 141 -4.64 16.00 -11.54
CA ASP A 141 -5.83 15.24 -11.91
C ASP A 141 -5.83 13.83 -11.31
N ILE A 142 -4.68 13.22 -11.14
CA ILE A 142 -4.54 11.93 -10.45
C ILE A 142 -4.91 12.08 -8.98
N ILE A 143 -4.44 13.16 -8.34
CA ILE A 143 -4.74 13.46 -6.94
C ILE A 143 -6.23 13.79 -6.76
N ASP A 144 -6.81 14.55 -7.65
CA ASP A 144 -8.23 14.95 -7.60
C ASP A 144 -9.16 13.81 -8.02
N GLY A 145 -8.61 12.75 -8.54
CA GLY A 145 -9.36 11.59 -8.95
C GLY A 145 -10.17 11.83 -10.23
N SER A 146 -9.80 12.79 -11.08
CA SER A 146 -10.53 13.09 -12.31
C SER A 146 -10.17 12.15 -13.45
N THR A 147 -9.18 12.39 -14.24
CA THR A 147 -8.96 11.66 -15.51
C THR A 147 -7.84 10.68 -15.40
N ASN A 148 -6.93 10.39 -15.10
CA ASN A 148 -5.87 9.38 -15.04
C ASN A 148 -5.88 8.58 -13.74
N LYS A 149 -7.10 8.34 -13.26
CA LYS A 149 -7.32 7.55 -12.05
C LYS A 149 -6.62 6.20 -12.18
N ALA A 150 -6.04 5.78 -11.07
CA ALA A 150 -5.80 4.37 -10.88
C ALA A 150 -7.09 3.59 -11.04
N SER A 151 -7.05 2.44 -11.66
CA SER A 151 -8.15 1.48 -11.63
C SER A 151 -8.39 0.91 -10.23
N CYS A 152 -7.59 1.31 -9.26
CA CYS A 152 -7.70 0.93 -7.85
C CYS A 152 -8.20 2.13 -7.03
N PRO A 153 -9.51 2.29 -6.81
CA PRO A 153 -10.12 3.47 -6.19
C PRO A 153 -9.68 3.70 -4.73
N SER A 154 -9.22 2.66 -4.04
CA SER A 154 -8.72 2.76 -2.67
C SER A 154 -7.41 3.56 -2.52
N LEU A 155 -6.77 3.96 -3.62
CA LEU A 155 -5.54 4.74 -3.60
C LEU A 155 -5.77 6.27 -3.55
N THR A 156 -7.02 6.73 -3.68
CA THR A 156 -7.38 8.13 -3.55
C THR A 156 -8.56 8.26 -2.60
N PHE A 157 -8.39 9.03 -1.55
CA PHE A 157 -9.42 9.31 -0.57
C PHE A 157 -9.72 10.81 -0.57
N ALA A 158 -10.91 11.18 -1.06
CA ALA A 158 -11.46 12.51 -0.87
C ALA A 158 -11.83 12.63 0.63
N ALA A 159 -10.90 13.14 1.43
CA ALA A 159 -11.19 13.38 2.85
C ALA A 159 -12.43 14.26 2.97
N PRO A 160 -13.30 14.01 3.95
CA PRO A 160 -14.27 15.02 4.32
C PRO A 160 -13.48 16.28 4.64
N ALA A 161 -13.83 17.38 3.96
CA ALA A 161 -13.11 18.65 4.01
C ALA A 161 -12.90 19.10 5.47
N ALA A 162 -11.85 18.63 6.09
CA ALA A 162 -11.54 18.96 7.48
C ALA A 162 -10.72 20.26 7.50
N THR A 163 -11.23 21.23 8.23
CA THR A 163 -10.51 22.47 8.49
C THR A 163 -9.72 22.32 9.79
N VAL A 164 -8.41 22.49 9.71
CA VAL A 164 -7.51 22.42 10.85
C VAL A 164 -7.05 23.84 11.19
N ASN A 165 -7.56 24.39 12.26
CA ASN A 165 -7.18 25.72 12.71
C ASN A 165 -5.69 25.79 13.10
N ASN A 166 -5.11 26.97 13.05
CA ASN A 166 -3.74 27.19 13.46
C ASN A 166 -3.53 26.72 14.91
N GLY A 167 -2.47 25.97 15.16
CA GLY A 167 -2.18 25.35 16.46
C GLY A 167 -3.00 24.10 16.79
N ALA A 168 -3.97 23.71 15.94
CA ALA A 168 -4.81 22.53 16.17
C ALA A 168 -4.30 21.31 15.38
N ALA A 169 -4.86 20.15 15.74
CA ALA A 169 -4.65 18.89 15.00
C ALA A 169 -5.99 18.28 14.59
N HIS A 170 -5.98 17.59 13.45
CA HIS A 170 -7.04 16.72 12.99
C HIS A 170 -6.54 15.26 13.04
N ALA A 171 -7.24 14.43 13.78
CA ALA A 171 -7.02 12.99 13.83
C ALA A 171 -8.38 12.33 13.59
N PRO A 172 -8.60 11.72 12.39
CA PRO A 172 -9.86 11.06 12.11
C PRO A 172 -10.04 9.85 13.04
N THR A 173 -11.26 9.66 13.55
CA THR A 173 -11.60 8.50 14.40
C THR A 173 -11.35 7.19 13.65
N THR A 174 -11.65 7.19 12.35
CA THR A 174 -11.39 6.07 11.44
C THR A 174 -10.57 6.60 10.26
N PRO A 175 -9.24 6.47 10.30
CA PRO A 175 -8.40 6.89 9.18
C PRO A 175 -8.63 6.01 7.96
N HIS A 176 -8.60 6.60 6.76
CA HIS A 176 -8.63 5.83 5.52
C HIS A 176 -7.39 4.94 5.41
N LEU A 177 -7.59 3.69 5.05
CA LEU A 177 -6.52 2.70 4.91
C LEU A 177 -6.18 2.50 3.43
N PHE A 178 -4.94 2.80 3.08
CA PHE A 178 -4.38 2.50 1.77
C PHE A 178 -3.63 1.18 1.81
N TYR A 179 -3.66 0.45 0.71
CA TYR A 179 -2.92 -0.79 0.55
C TYR A 179 -1.98 -0.69 -0.65
N CYS A 180 -0.79 -1.23 -0.52
CA CYS A 180 0.19 -1.26 -1.60
C CYS A 180 1.08 -2.50 -1.50
N TYR A 181 1.65 -2.89 -2.63
CA TYR A 181 2.68 -3.93 -2.64
C TYR A 181 4.05 -3.38 -2.24
N PRO A 182 4.98 -4.26 -1.84
CA PRO A 182 6.37 -3.89 -1.61
C PRO A 182 6.96 -3.09 -2.77
N ASN A 183 7.70 -2.04 -2.42
CA ASN A 183 8.42 -1.21 -3.38
C ASN A 183 9.85 -1.01 -2.90
N ALA A 184 10.78 -1.77 -3.46
CA ALA A 184 12.21 -1.70 -3.16
C ALA A 184 12.96 -0.65 -4.00
N THR A 185 12.24 0.21 -4.75
CA THR A 185 12.86 1.23 -5.58
C THR A 185 13.67 2.21 -4.73
N SER A 186 14.97 2.25 -4.95
CA SER A 186 15.89 3.21 -4.31
C SER A 186 15.92 4.56 -5.03
N ALA A 187 15.67 4.54 -6.34
CA ALA A 187 15.66 5.74 -7.17
C ALA A 187 14.49 6.67 -6.79
N ASP A 188 14.80 7.95 -6.75
CA ASP A 188 13.84 9.02 -6.51
C ASP A 188 14.03 10.05 -7.61
N ALA A 189 13.70 9.64 -8.84
CA ALA A 189 13.82 10.51 -9.99
C ALA A 189 12.85 11.70 -9.84
N ASN A 190 13.38 12.90 -9.81
CA ASN A 190 12.62 14.13 -9.82
C ASN A 190 12.44 14.64 -11.25
N GLY A 191 11.33 15.31 -11.50
CA GLY A 191 11.05 15.99 -12.76
C GLY A 191 10.26 15.14 -13.77
N TRP A 192 9.86 15.82 -14.84
CA TRP A 192 9.06 15.27 -15.92
C TRP A 192 9.92 14.52 -16.94
N VAL A 193 9.53 13.31 -17.24
CA VAL A 193 10.16 12.45 -18.24
C VAL A 193 9.14 12.00 -19.29
N SER A 194 9.61 11.55 -20.46
CA SER A 194 8.73 11.12 -21.56
C SER A 194 7.95 9.84 -21.23
N SER A 195 8.48 9.02 -20.32
CA SER A 195 7.82 7.80 -19.85
C SER A 195 7.99 7.66 -18.33
N PHE A 196 7.11 6.89 -17.70
CA PHE A 196 7.22 6.61 -16.27
C PHE A 196 8.48 5.80 -15.96
N THR A 197 9.20 6.24 -14.95
CA THR A 197 10.30 5.47 -14.32
C THR A 197 9.91 5.09 -12.90
N ALA A 198 10.31 3.90 -12.46
CA ALA A 198 10.05 3.42 -11.10
C ALA A 198 10.51 4.43 -10.04
N ARG A 199 9.67 4.69 -9.05
CA ARG A 199 9.87 5.69 -8.00
C ARG A 199 9.44 5.16 -6.66
N LYS A 200 9.85 5.84 -5.60
CA LYS A 200 9.38 5.55 -4.23
C LYS A 200 7.89 5.84 -4.11
N THR A 201 7.19 4.97 -3.39
CA THR A 201 5.79 5.18 -3.01
C THR A 201 5.71 6.34 -2.02
N ARG A 202 4.74 7.25 -2.23
CA ARG A 202 4.49 8.38 -1.34
C ARG A 202 3.02 8.49 -0.96
N LEU A 203 2.79 8.87 0.30
CA LEU A 203 1.51 9.38 0.74
C LEU A 203 1.50 10.90 0.53
N VAL A 204 0.52 11.41 -0.19
CA VAL A 204 0.39 12.84 -0.49
C VAL A 204 -0.85 13.38 0.19
N LEU A 205 -0.67 14.35 1.07
CA LEU A 205 -1.74 15.19 1.56
C LEU A 205 -1.87 16.39 0.62
N ALA A 206 -3.07 16.61 0.05
CA ALA A 206 -3.42 17.85 -0.62
C ALA A 206 -4.23 18.74 0.34
N ALA A 207 -3.81 19.98 0.48
CA ALA A 207 -4.44 20.94 1.38
C ALA A 207 -4.48 22.34 0.79
N THR A 208 -5.58 23.06 1.05
CA THR A 208 -5.76 24.45 0.70
C THR A 208 -5.42 25.37 1.87
N ILE A 209 -4.53 26.32 1.65
CA ILE A 209 -4.09 27.34 2.61
C ILE A 209 -4.27 28.71 1.97
N SER A 210 -5.00 29.61 2.59
CA SER A 210 -5.28 30.98 2.06
C SER A 210 -5.77 30.96 0.60
N GLY A 211 -6.59 29.98 0.23
CA GLY A 211 -7.16 29.84 -1.11
C GLY A 211 -6.24 29.17 -2.15
N THR A 212 -4.99 28.87 -1.80
CA THR A 212 -4.04 28.19 -2.69
C THR A 212 -3.85 26.74 -2.26
N ARG A 213 -3.83 25.82 -3.23
CA ARG A 213 -3.62 24.40 -3.00
C ARG A 213 -2.15 24.05 -2.96
N TYR A 214 -1.78 23.26 -1.97
CA TYR A 214 -0.43 22.75 -1.76
C TYR A 214 -0.46 21.25 -1.54
N TYR A 215 0.66 20.59 -1.85
CA TYR A 215 0.87 19.16 -1.68
C TYR A 215 2.00 18.89 -0.70
N TYR A 216 1.82 17.87 0.13
CA TYR A 216 2.77 17.43 1.15
C TYR A 216 3.07 15.94 0.95
N PRO A 217 3.98 15.59 0.03
CA PRO A 217 4.38 14.21 -0.20
C PRO A 217 5.28 13.69 0.93
N VAL A 218 4.95 12.53 1.43
CA VAL A 218 5.72 11.77 2.42
C VAL A 218 6.14 10.45 1.82
N THR A 219 7.42 10.20 1.75
CA THR A 219 7.96 8.93 1.25
C THR A 219 7.70 7.82 2.27
N ILE A 220 7.05 6.75 1.83
CA ILE A 220 6.96 5.50 2.58
C ILE A 220 8.20 4.68 2.20
N SER A 221 9.18 4.69 3.09
CA SER A 221 10.45 4.00 2.82
C SER A 221 10.24 2.51 2.73
N THR A 222 10.50 1.95 1.57
CA THR A 222 10.52 0.51 1.27
C THR A 222 9.33 -0.22 1.89
N PRO A 223 8.09 0.01 1.39
CA PRO A 223 6.94 -0.75 1.88
C PRO A 223 7.22 -2.26 1.81
N GLU A 224 6.98 -2.97 2.90
CA GLU A 224 7.17 -4.41 3.01
C GLU A 224 5.82 -5.11 3.20
N ARG A 225 5.70 -6.32 2.68
CA ARG A 225 4.47 -7.11 2.87
C ARG A 225 4.15 -7.33 4.35
N ASN A 226 2.87 -7.36 4.67
CA ASN A 226 2.36 -7.60 6.03
C ASN A 226 2.84 -6.59 7.09
N LYS A 227 3.17 -5.36 6.67
CA LYS A 227 3.49 -4.25 7.56
C LYS A 227 2.42 -3.17 7.52
N ALA A 228 2.25 -2.47 8.63
CA ALA A 228 1.39 -1.30 8.76
C ALA A 228 2.25 -0.05 8.97
N TYR A 229 2.01 0.95 8.14
CA TYR A 229 2.68 2.25 8.15
C TYR A 229 1.69 3.31 8.61
N THR A 230 1.97 3.94 9.72
CA THR A 230 1.16 5.05 10.27
C THR A 230 1.91 6.35 10.10
N VAL A 231 1.27 7.32 9.46
CA VAL A 231 1.84 8.63 9.14
C VAL A 231 1.18 9.70 9.97
N GLU A 232 1.98 10.52 10.65
CA GLU A 232 1.56 11.77 11.29
C GLU A 232 2.32 12.93 10.65
N LEU A 233 1.62 14.02 10.37
CA LEU A 233 2.18 15.22 9.73
C LEU A 233 2.02 16.43 10.63
N THR A 234 3.08 17.23 10.73
CA THR A 234 3.04 18.59 11.26
C THR A 234 3.44 19.55 10.14
N ILE A 235 2.51 20.42 9.76
CA ILE A 235 2.67 21.39 8.68
C ILE A 235 3.13 22.70 9.29
N THR A 236 4.35 23.11 8.93
CA THR A 236 5.02 24.31 9.47
C THR A 236 5.28 25.39 8.42
N GLY A 237 5.03 25.07 7.14
CA GLY A 237 5.18 25.99 6.00
C GLY A 237 4.37 25.56 4.80
N LEU A 238 4.44 26.35 3.73
CA LEU A 238 3.76 26.04 2.48
C LEU A 238 4.37 24.79 1.82
N GLY A 239 3.51 23.94 1.30
CA GLY A 239 3.89 22.74 0.58
C GLY A 239 4.40 23.00 -0.84
N SER A 240 4.57 21.93 -1.59
CA SER A 240 4.87 21.99 -3.02
C SER A 240 3.60 22.31 -3.83
N THR A 241 3.76 22.94 -4.99
CA THR A 241 2.70 23.04 -6.00
C THR A 241 2.63 21.80 -6.91
N ASP A 242 3.57 20.88 -6.76
CA ASP A 242 3.65 19.61 -7.47
C ASP A 242 3.57 18.44 -6.46
N PRO A 243 2.62 17.49 -6.63
CA PRO A 243 2.41 16.39 -5.69
C PRO A 243 3.57 15.39 -5.59
N ASP A 244 4.49 15.34 -6.55
CA ASP A 244 5.64 14.44 -6.55
C ASP A 244 6.98 15.13 -6.19
N GLN A 245 6.96 16.43 -6.00
CA GLN A 245 8.16 17.18 -5.61
C GLN A 245 8.30 17.28 -4.09
N PRO A 246 9.51 17.05 -3.57
CA PRO A 246 9.76 17.21 -2.14
C PRO A 246 9.41 18.62 -1.66
N VAL A 247 8.86 18.73 -0.49
CA VAL A 247 8.61 20.01 0.19
C VAL A 247 9.93 20.55 0.74
N SER A 248 10.06 21.87 0.75
CA SER A 248 11.23 22.53 1.33
C SER A 248 11.47 22.09 2.77
N LYS A 249 12.73 21.86 3.12
CA LYS A 249 13.13 21.46 4.46
C LYS A 249 12.64 22.49 5.49
N GLY A 250 11.91 22.03 6.48
CA GLY A 250 11.31 22.90 7.51
C GLY A 250 9.84 23.29 7.26
N ALA A 251 9.26 23.00 6.09
CA ALA A 251 7.83 23.25 5.85
C ALA A 251 6.94 22.08 6.34
N ILE A 252 7.52 20.93 6.61
CA ILE A 252 6.82 19.73 7.10
C ILE A 252 7.73 18.93 8.04
N THR A 253 7.15 18.37 9.07
CA THR A 253 7.70 17.26 9.84
C THR A 253 6.78 16.06 9.68
N ALA A 254 7.34 14.95 9.22
CA ALA A 254 6.60 13.69 9.07
C ALA A 254 7.19 12.63 10.00
N SER A 255 6.32 11.95 10.74
CA SER A 255 6.64 10.73 11.49
C SER A 255 5.98 9.55 10.79
N VAL A 256 6.77 8.52 10.48
CA VAL A 256 6.27 7.27 9.90
C VAL A 256 6.60 6.14 10.85
N THR A 257 5.58 5.59 11.50
CA THR A 257 5.71 4.44 12.40
C THR A 257 5.43 3.16 11.62
N VAL A 258 6.29 2.15 11.76
CA VAL A 258 6.16 0.85 11.09
C VAL A 258 5.94 -0.24 12.13
N GLN A 259 4.91 -1.03 11.93
CA GLN A 259 4.56 -2.15 12.82
C GLN A 259 4.27 -3.42 12.01
N ASN A 260 4.36 -4.58 12.67
CA ASN A 260 3.79 -5.79 12.10
C ASN A 260 2.27 -5.63 12.00
N TRP A 261 1.71 -5.97 10.85
CA TRP A 261 0.27 -5.94 10.68
C TRP A 261 -0.34 -7.22 11.29
N VAL A 262 -0.77 -7.10 12.53
CA VAL A 262 -1.44 -8.19 13.27
C VAL A 262 -2.94 -8.11 12.98
N ALA A 263 -3.60 -9.25 12.76
CA ALA A 263 -5.05 -9.32 12.63
C ALA A 263 -5.72 -8.88 13.96
N GLY A 264 -6.80 -8.11 13.85
CA GLY A 264 -7.53 -7.61 15.02
C GLY A 264 -6.99 -6.31 15.63
N ALA A 265 -6.06 -5.61 14.96
CA ALA A 265 -5.76 -4.22 15.32
C ALA A 265 -7.00 -3.33 15.09
N THR A 266 -7.25 -2.41 15.98
CA THR A 266 -8.47 -1.57 16.16
C THR A 266 -8.95 -0.78 14.92
N TYR A 267 -8.32 -0.94 13.75
CA TYR A 267 -8.65 -0.27 12.50
C TYR A 267 -9.00 -1.24 11.36
N GLU A 268 -9.20 -2.51 11.67
CA GLU A 268 -9.79 -3.49 10.74
C GLU A 268 -11.29 -3.52 10.99
N GLU A 269 -11.99 -2.43 10.74
CA GLU A 269 -13.43 -2.49 10.79
C GLU A 269 -14.00 -3.16 9.56
N THR A 270 -14.85 -4.09 9.84
CA THR A 270 -15.87 -4.71 9.00
C THR A 270 -16.66 -3.62 8.30
N ILE A 271 -16.69 -3.66 6.98
CA ILE A 271 -17.61 -2.88 6.16
C ILE A 271 -18.96 -3.61 6.15
#